data_13c708e267f03e3b75fa7733ecde4f9f
#
_entry.id   13c708e267f03e3b75fa7733ecde4f9f
#
_cell.length_a   1.000
_cell.length_b   1.000
_cell.length_c   1.000
_cell.angle_alpha   90.00
_cell.angle_beta   90.00
_cell.angle_gamma   90.00
#
_symmetry.space_group_name_H-M   'P 1'
#
loop_
_entity.id
_entity.type
_entity.pdbx_description
1 polymer ?
#
loop_
_entity_poly.entity_id
_entity_poly.type
_entity_poly.pdbx_seq_one_letter_code
_entity_poly.pdbx_strand_id
1 'polypeptide(L)'
;MKIELRGVSMAPALGARIEKRLARELGRIQASPVTAVVTFIDDNGPKGGRALRCALTVRIPRRPAIRVEDVAENAWLAFDRSFGGLKRELAEYRERRLERARYPKKYFAAKRLVSE
;
A
#
# COMPACT_ATOMS: atom_id res chain seq x y z
N MET A 1 9.98 10.88 -0.04
CA MET A 1 8.76 10.13 -0.39
C MET A 1 8.22 10.59 -1.73
N LYS A 2 7.88 9.66 -2.59
CA LYS A 2 7.33 9.97 -3.89
C LYS A 2 5.99 9.26 -4.06
N ILE A 3 4.95 10.01 -4.44
CA ILE A 3 3.62 9.48 -4.70
C ILE A 3 3.23 9.84 -6.12
N GLU A 4 2.85 8.85 -6.90
CA GLU A 4 2.46 9.04 -8.29
C GLU A 4 1.03 8.55 -8.50
N LEU A 5 0.23 9.37 -9.18
CA LEU A 5 -1.14 9.03 -9.54
C LEU A 5 -1.22 8.82 -11.04
N ARG A 6 -1.77 7.68 -11.45
CA ARG A 6 -1.89 7.31 -12.86
C ARG A 6 -3.31 6.83 -13.17
N GLY A 7 -3.67 6.89 -14.43
CA GLY A 7 -4.90 6.28 -14.91
C GLY A 7 -5.95 7.29 -15.32
N VAL A 8 -7.19 7.03 -14.94
CA VAL A 8 -8.31 7.86 -15.37
C VAL A 8 -8.20 9.30 -14.89
N SER A 9 -8.76 10.21 -15.66
CA SER A 9 -8.84 11.61 -15.30
C SER A 9 -9.68 11.76 -14.03
N MET A 10 -9.16 12.52 -13.07
CA MET A 10 -9.88 12.79 -11.84
C MET A 10 -9.77 14.26 -11.46
N ALA A 11 -10.71 14.73 -10.66
CA ALA A 11 -10.68 16.11 -10.18
C ALA A 11 -9.41 16.35 -9.35
N PRO A 12 -8.75 17.53 -9.51
CA PRO A 12 -7.53 17.83 -8.73
C PRO A 12 -7.72 17.73 -7.22
N ALA A 13 -8.90 18.08 -6.72
CA ALA A 13 -9.22 17.98 -5.30
C ALA A 13 -9.18 16.53 -4.80
N LEU A 14 -9.63 15.59 -5.62
CA LEU A 14 -9.59 14.17 -5.28
C LEU A 14 -8.16 13.66 -5.27
N GLY A 15 -7.36 14.02 -6.27
CA GLY A 15 -5.95 13.66 -6.34
C GLY A 15 -5.19 14.16 -5.13
N ALA A 16 -5.39 15.41 -4.74
CA ALA A 16 -4.76 16.01 -3.58
C ALA A 16 -5.16 15.29 -2.29
N ARG A 17 -6.41 14.90 -2.18
CA ARG A 17 -6.93 14.17 -1.02
C ARG A 17 -6.31 12.79 -0.89
N ILE A 18 -6.16 12.10 -2.01
CA ILE A 18 -5.51 10.78 -2.06
C ILE A 18 -4.05 10.90 -1.64
N GLU A 19 -3.32 11.85 -2.22
CA GLU A 19 -1.90 12.09 -1.89
C GLU A 19 -1.71 12.40 -0.42
N LYS A 20 -2.55 13.24 0.14
CA LYS A 20 -2.47 13.62 1.55
C LYS A 20 -2.68 12.43 2.46
N ARG A 21 -3.65 11.59 2.16
CA ARG A 21 -3.95 10.41 2.95
C ARG A 21 -2.83 9.38 2.89
N LEU A 22 -2.27 9.16 1.70
CA LEU A 22 -1.12 8.27 1.51
C LEU A 22 0.12 8.80 2.21
N ALA A 23 0.43 10.07 2.03
CA ALA A 23 1.61 10.69 2.66
C ALA A 23 1.56 10.54 4.18
N ARG A 24 0.40 10.72 4.76
CA ARG A 24 0.21 10.57 6.20
C ARG A 24 0.48 9.15 6.67
N GLU A 25 -0.04 8.15 5.96
CA GLU A 25 0.14 6.75 6.34
C GLU A 25 1.58 6.29 6.07
N LEU A 26 2.13 6.63 4.92
CA LEU A 26 3.49 6.24 4.53
C LEU A 26 4.56 6.96 5.35
N GLY A 27 4.24 8.16 5.86
CA GLY A 27 5.14 8.91 6.72
C GLY A 27 5.46 8.22 8.04
N ARG A 28 4.70 7.21 8.40
CA ARG A 28 4.95 6.41 9.60
C ARG A 28 6.02 5.33 9.37
N ILE A 29 6.40 5.12 8.13
CA ILE A 29 7.42 4.12 7.79
C ILE A 29 8.80 4.72 8.05
N GLN A 30 9.59 4.05 8.88
CA GLN A 30 10.95 4.49 9.20
C GLN A 30 11.95 3.91 8.19
N ALA A 31 11.79 4.27 6.94
CA ALA A 31 12.68 3.88 5.85
C ALA A 31 12.62 4.94 4.76
N SER A 32 13.67 5.05 3.97
CA SER A 32 13.75 6.04 2.89
C SER A 32 14.65 5.50 1.77
N PRO A 33 14.29 5.70 0.51
CA PRO A 33 13.06 6.35 0.03
C PRO A 33 11.87 5.40 0.03
N VAL A 34 10.68 5.92 0.29
CA VAL A 34 9.42 5.19 0.12
C VAL A 34 8.72 5.75 -1.11
N THR A 35 8.27 4.89 -2.00
CA THR A 35 7.53 5.30 -3.19
C THR A 35 6.19 4.60 -3.26
N ALA A 36 5.19 5.31 -3.75
CA ALA A 36 3.85 4.76 -3.94
C ALA A 36 3.32 5.13 -5.31
N VAL A 37 2.70 4.18 -5.97
CA VAL A 37 2.03 4.41 -7.26
C VAL A 37 0.57 4.01 -7.08
N VAL A 38 -0.32 4.93 -7.41
CA VAL A 38 -1.76 4.71 -7.41
C VAL A 38 -2.22 4.69 -8.85
N THR A 39 -2.77 3.58 -9.30
CA THR A 39 -3.25 3.45 -10.68
C THR A 39 -4.75 3.17 -10.66
N PHE A 40 -5.49 3.98 -11.42
CA PHE A 40 -6.91 3.76 -11.64
C PHE A 40 -7.14 3.19 -13.02
N ILE A 41 -7.88 2.10 -13.09
CA ILE A 41 -8.19 1.42 -14.34
C ILE A 41 -9.70 1.32 -14.45
N ASP A 42 -10.21 1.69 -15.63
CA ASP A 42 -11.62 1.55 -15.92
C ASP A 42 -11.89 0.09 -16.30
N ASP A 43 -12.60 -0.61 -15.45
CA ASP A 43 -12.93 -2.03 -15.63
C ASP A 43 -14.33 -2.23 -16.25
N ASN A 44 -14.91 -1.19 -16.83
CA ASN A 44 -16.22 -1.30 -17.45
C ASN A 44 -16.23 -2.41 -18.50
N GLY A 45 -17.05 -3.43 -18.26
CA GLY A 45 -17.23 -4.50 -19.21
C GLY A 45 -18.17 -4.13 -20.35
N PRO A 46 -18.31 -5.01 -21.36
CA PRO A 46 -19.18 -4.73 -22.51
C PRO A 46 -20.66 -4.55 -22.16
N LYS A 47 -21.05 -4.97 -20.97
CA LYS A 47 -22.45 -4.85 -20.50
C LYS A 47 -22.74 -3.53 -19.79
N GLY A 48 -21.78 -2.63 -19.73
CA GLY A 48 -21.92 -1.38 -18.99
C GLY A 48 -21.79 -1.55 -17.48
N GLY A 49 -21.99 -0.50 -16.76
CA GLY A 49 -21.76 -0.47 -15.32
C GLY A 49 -20.44 0.20 -15.01
N ARG A 50 -20.43 0.98 -13.95
CA ARG A 50 -19.22 1.69 -13.51
C ARG A 50 -18.43 0.80 -12.58
N ALA A 51 -17.26 0.40 -13.02
CA ALA A 51 -16.33 -0.32 -12.19
C ALA A 51 -14.95 0.29 -12.39
N LEU A 52 -14.40 0.85 -11.33
CA LEU A 52 -13.07 1.41 -11.33
C LEU A 52 -12.20 0.57 -10.41
N ARG A 53 -11.07 0.13 -10.92
CA ARG A 53 -10.07 -0.60 -10.16
C ARG A 53 -9.01 0.37 -9.69
N CYS A 54 -8.68 0.33 -8.40
CA CYS A 54 -7.57 1.08 -7.85
C CYS A 54 -6.49 0.08 -7.43
N ALA A 55 -5.30 0.22 -7.98
CA ALA A 55 -4.14 -0.56 -7.60
C ALA A 55 -3.13 0.34 -6.89
N LEU A 56 -2.75 -0.05 -5.69
CA LEU A 56 -1.72 0.65 -4.91
C LEU A 56 -0.49 -0.23 -4.86
N THR A 57 0.65 0.33 -5.26
CA THR A 57 1.94 -0.35 -5.13
C THR A 57 2.84 0.53 -4.29
N VAL A 58 3.33 0.00 -3.18
CA VAL A 58 4.23 0.71 -2.27
C VAL A 58 5.56 -0.02 -2.23
N ARG A 59 6.64 0.71 -2.47
CA ARG A 59 7.99 0.17 -2.44
C ARG A 59 8.73 0.75 -1.24
N ILE A 60 9.18 -0.16 -0.38
CA ILE A 60 9.97 0.16 0.81
C ILE A 60 11.35 -0.46 0.59
N PRO A 61 12.45 0.26 0.89
CA PRO A 61 13.80 -0.29 0.68
C PRO A 61 14.00 -1.62 1.38
N ARG A 62 14.64 -2.55 0.69
CA ARG A 62 15.00 -3.88 1.21
C ARG A 62 13.82 -4.78 1.54
N ARG A 63 12.63 -4.46 1.00
CA ARG A 63 11.42 -5.25 1.22
C ARG A 63 10.73 -5.53 -0.10
N PRO A 64 10.01 -6.64 -0.22
CA PRO A 64 9.15 -6.86 -1.37
C PRO A 64 8.11 -5.74 -1.48
N ALA A 65 7.76 -5.38 -2.70
CA ALA A 65 6.74 -4.37 -2.92
C ALA A 65 5.40 -4.85 -2.36
N ILE A 66 4.69 -3.93 -1.71
CA ILE A 66 3.33 -4.19 -1.26
C ILE A 66 2.40 -3.77 -2.40
N ARG A 67 1.55 -4.68 -2.84
CA ARG A 67 0.58 -4.39 -3.87
C ARG A 67 -0.80 -4.82 -3.41
N VAL A 68 -1.74 -3.89 -3.44
CA VAL A 68 -3.14 -4.15 -3.12
C VAL A 68 -4.01 -3.54 -4.21
N GLU A 69 -5.15 -4.13 -4.47
CA GLU A 69 -6.09 -3.57 -5.43
C GLU A 69 -7.52 -3.91 -5.04
N ASP A 70 -8.43 -3.06 -5.44
CA ASP A 70 -9.85 -3.27 -5.22
C ASP A 70 -10.65 -2.53 -6.29
N VAL A 71 -11.91 -2.91 -6.42
CA VAL A 71 -12.82 -2.36 -7.42
C VAL A 71 -14.01 -1.71 -6.72
N ALA A 72 -14.47 -0.60 -7.24
CA ALA A 72 -15.67 0.07 -6.76
C ALA A 72 -16.30 0.89 -7.89
N GLU A 73 -17.46 1.43 -7.62
CA GLU A 73 -18.21 2.22 -8.61
C GLU A 73 -17.63 3.61 -8.87
N ASN A 74 -16.78 4.12 -7.99
CA ASN A 74 -16.11 5.41 -8.20
C ASN A 74 -14.67 5.37 -7.68
N ALA A 75 -13.90 6.36 -8.09
CA ALA A 75 -12.46 6.40 -7.80
C ALA A 75 -12.16 6.50 -6.30
N TRP A 76 -12.87 7.36 -5.58
CA TRP A 76 -12.64 7.51 -4.15
C TRP A 76 -12.91 6.22 -3.38
N LEU A 77 -14.02 5.56 -3.69
CA LEU A 77 -14.39 4.32 -3.02
C LEU A 77 -13.42 3.18 -3.35
N ALA A 78 -12.97 3.09 -4.61
CA ALA A 78 -11.97 2.12 -5.01
C ALA A 78 -10.66 2.34 -4.26
N PHE A 79 -10.24 3.61 -4.14
CA PHE A 79 -9.07 3.98 -3.36
C PHE A 79 -9.25 3.63 -1.88
N ASP A 80 -10.38 3.98 -1.30
CA ASP A 80 -10.64 3.76 0.12
C ASP A 80 -10.56 2.27 0.47
N ARG A 81 -11.13 1.41 -0.36
CA ARG A 81 -11.07 -0.04 -0.19
C ARG A 81 -9.64 -0.58 -0.30
N SER A 82 -8.92 -0.14 -1.34
CA SER A 82 -7.51 -0.54 -1.53
C SER A 82 -6.64 -0.04 -0.39
N PHE A 83 -6.90 1.17 0.09
CA PHE A 83 -6.18 1.76 1.20
C PHE A 83 -6.36 0.96 2.50
N GLY A 84 -7.56 0.41 2.71
CA GLY A 84 -7.81 -0.49 3.84
C GLY A 84 -6.91 -1.73 3.80
N GLY A 85 -6.75 -2.31 2.61
CA GLY A 85 -5.82 -3.42 2.40
C GLY A 85 -4.37 -3.02 2.64
N LEU A 86 -3.98 -1.83 2.16
CA LEU A 86 -2.64 -1.31 2.40
C LEU A 86 -2.36 -1.12 3.88
N LYS A 87 -3.31 -0.58 4.62
CA LYS A 87 -3.15 -0.38 6.07
C LYS A 87 -2.89 -1.70 6.80
N ARG A 88 -3.56 -2.77 6.41
CA ARG A 88 -3.35 -4.09 7.00
C ARG A 88 -1.93 -4.60 6.70
N GLU A 89 -1.47 -4.46 5.47
CA GLU A 89 -0.12 -4.87 5.08
C GLU A 89 0.95 -4.06 5.80
N LEU A 90 0.73 -2.77 5.98
CA LEU A 90 1.65 -1.91 6.71
C LEU A 90 1.67 -2.22 8.21
N ALA A 91 0.53 -2.61 8.77
CA ALA A 91 0.47 -3.04 10.16
C ALA A 91 1.32 -4.31 10.38
N GLU A 92 1.22 -5.28 9.46
CA GLU A 92 2.06 -6.48 9.50
C GLU A 92 3.55 -6.13 9.38
N TYR A 93 3.87 -5.22 8.48
CA TYR A 93 5.25 -4.75 8.31
C TYR A 93 5.81 -4.16 9.60
N ARG A 94 5.01 -3.34 10.29
CA ARG A 94 5.41 -2.72 11.55
C ARG A 94 5.58 -3.75 12.66
N GLU A 95 4.70 -4.74 12.74
CA GLU A 95 4.81 -5.83 13.71
C GLU A 95 6.09 -6.62 13.52
N ARG A 96 6.38 -7.01 12.28
CA ARG A 96 7.62 -7.73 11.96
C ARG A 96 8.86 -6.92 12.32
N ARG A 97 8.80 -5.62 12.10
CA ARG A 97 9.91 -4.74 12.45
C ARG A 97 10.11 -4.62 13.96
N LEU A 98 9.03 -4.51 14.71
CA LEU A 98 9.09 -4.49 16.17
C LEU A 98 9.61 -5.81 16.72
N GLU A 99 9.18 -6.91 16.15
CA GLU A 99 9.65 -8.23 16.51
C GLU A 99 11.15 -8.38 16.28
N ARG A 100 11.66 -7.90 15.16
CA ARG A 100 13.09 -7.90 14.86
C ARG A 100 13.90 -7.03 15.82
N ALA A 101 13.35 -5.91 16.23
CA ALA A 101 13.99 -5.04 17.22
C ALA A 101 13.98 -5.67 18.61
N ARG A 102 12.90 -6.39 18.93
CA ARG A 102 12.71 -7.06 20.21
C ARG A 102 13.54 -8.34 20.31
N TYR A 103 13.69 -9.07 19.19
CA TYR A 103 14.45 -10.31 19.11
C TYR A 103 15.59 -10.16 18.09
N PRO A 104 16.82 -9.94 18.54
CA PRO A 104 17.96 -9.76 17.63
C PRO A 104 18.19 -10.99 16.76
N LYS A 105 18.86 -10.77 15.63
CA LYS A 105 19.20 -11.82 14.66
C LYS A 105 19.80 -13.08 15.32
N LYS A 106 20.63 -12.88 16.33
CA LYS A 106 21.26 -13.94 17.12
C LYS A 106 20.23 -14.84 17.81
N TYR A 107 19.15 -14.24 18.32
CA TYR A 107 18.08 -14.98 18.98
C TYR A 107 17.34 -15.88 17.98
N PHE A 108 17.02 -15.36 16.81
CA PHE A 108 16.33 -16.14 15.77
C PHE A 108 17.19 -17.29 15.26
N ALA A 109 18.48 -17.09 15.10
CA ALA A 109 19.40 -18.13 14.68
C ALA A 109 19.44 -19.27 15.70
N ALA A 110 19.56 -18.95 16.99
CA ALA A 110 19.57 -19.93 18.06
C ALA A 110 18.24 -20.71 18.14
N LYS A 111 17.12 -20.01 18.02
CA LYS A 111 15.79 -20.61 18.02
C LYS A 111 15.61 -21.57 16.85
N ARG A 112 16.10 -21.21 15.68
CA ARG A 112 16.03 -22.05 14.48
C ARG A 112 16.81 -23.34 14.67
N LEU A 113 17.98 -23.26 15.25
CA LEU A 113 18.82 -24.43 15.53
C LEU A 113 18.16 -25.39 16.52
N VAL A 114 17.46 -24.86 17.51
CA VAL A 114 16.78 -25.68 18.53
C VAL A 114 15.51 -26.33 17.95
N SER A 115 14.82 -25.68 17.03
CA SER A 115 13.57 -26.21 16.45
C SER A 115 13.79 -27.17 15.28
N GLU A 116 14.99 -27.31 14.79
CA GLU A 116 15.36 -28.31 13.83
C GLU A 116 15.82 -29.57 14.56
#